data_652c549a0ad5797eceb943c781c06052
#
_entry.id   652c549a0ad5797eceb943c781c06052
#
_cell.length_a   1.000
_cell.length_b   1.000
_cell.length_c   1.000
_cell.angle_alpha   90.00
_cell.angle_beta   90.00
_cell.angle_gamma   90.00
#
_symmetry.space_group_name_H-M   'P 1'
#
loop_
_entity.id
_entity.type
_entity.pdbx_description
1 polymer ?
#
loop_
_entity_poly.entity_id
_entity_poly.type
_entity_poly.pdbx_seq_one_letter_code
_entity_poly.pdbx_strand_id
1 'polypeptide(L)'
;MPGVQSSVIKQMKNRPKLIVMDTMNFWMEIMMDDLKHTISLVDVLLVNDSEARQLSGEYSLVKAAKKIMTMGPKYLIIKKGEHGALLFHKDEVFFAPALPLEEVFDPTGAGDTFAGGFVAHLARTKDISFENMKSAIILGSAMASFCVEKFGTQRLTEINVNDIKERVQSFVQLVNFDIELV
;
A
#
# COMPACT_ATOMS: atom_id res chain seq x y z
N MET A 1 6.83 -15.40 -5.85
CA MET A 1 5.96 -16.29 -6.64
C MET A 1 4.69 -16.61 -5.85
N PRO A 2 3.49 -16.46 -6.44
CA PRO A 2 2.21 -16.62 -5.72
C PRO A 2 2.08 -17.97 -5.02
N GLY A 3 2.48 -19.08 -5.66
CA GLY A 3 2.44 -20.41 -5.06
C GLY A 3 3.31 -20.55 -3.81
N VAL A 4 4.45 -19.86 -3.72
CA VAL A 4 5.27 -19.82 -2.49
C VAL A 4 4.56 -19.02 -1.41
N GLN A 5 3.96 -17.88 -1.75
CA GLN A 5 3.21 -17.05 -0.80
C GLN A 5 2.01 -17.83 -0.21
N SER A 6 1.24 -18.53 -1.05
CA SER A 6 0.13 -19.38 -0.58
C SER A 6 0.62 -20.53 0.31
N SER A 7 1.78 -21.11 -0.01
CA SER A 7 2.41 -22.15 0.82
C SER A 7 2.80 -21.63 2.20
N VAL A 8 3.38 -20.42 2.28
CA VAL A 8 3.72 -19.77 3.56
C VAL A 8 2.45 -19.56 4.39
N ILE A 9 1.37 -19.06 3.78
CA ILE A 9 0.09 -18.86 4.48
C ILE A 9 -0.44 -20.19 5.03
N LYS A 10 -0.39 -21.25 4.25
CA LYS A 10 -0.88 -22.60 4.66
C LYS A 10 -0.06 -23.25 5.78
N GLN A 11 1.21 -22.88 5.93
CA GLN A 11 2.10 -23.40 6.98
C GLN A 11 1.92 -22.70 8.33
N MET A 12 1.18 -21.60 8.40
CA MET A 12 0.94 -20.89 9.65
C MET A 12 0.06 -21.73 10.57
N LYS A 13 0.58 -22.08 11.77
CA LYS A 13 -0.19 -22.84 12.78
C LYS A 13 -1.41 -22.06 13.27
N ASN A 14 -1.27 -20.74 13.43
CA ASN A 14 -2.34 -19.82 13.80
C ASN A 14 -2.42 -18.72 12.75
N ARG A 15 -3.62 -18.45 12.24
CA ARG A 15 -3.82 -17.33 11.32
C ARG A 15 -3.55 -16.00 12.05
N PRO A 16 -2.70 -15.12 11.54
CA PRO A 16 -2.50 -13.78 12.10
C PRO A 16 -3.78 -12.94 11.94
N LYS A 17 -3.87 -11.84 12.70
CA LYS A 17 -5.01 -10.90 12.60
C LYS A 17 -5.18 -10.32 11.20
N LEU A 18 -4.08 -10.15 10.47
CA LEU A 18 -4.05 -9.56 9.14
C LEU A 18 -2.97 -10.22 8.30
N ILE A 19 -3.32 -10.59 7.08
CA ILE A 19 -2.37 -11.03 6.06
C ILE A 19 -2.36 -9.96 4.97
N VAL A 20 -1.19 -9.39 4.74
CA VAL A 20 -0.95 -8.35 3.73
C VAL A 20 -0.11 -8.94 2.61
N MET A 21 -0.50 -8.70 1.37
CA MET A 21 0.18 -9.17 0.18
C MET A 21 0.44 -8.01 -0.77
N ASP A 22 1.62 -7.93 -1.34
CA ASP A 22 1.92 -7.12 -2.52
C ASP A 22 2.07 -8.00 -3.75
N THR A 23 1.88 -7.45 -4.95
CA THR A 23 1.95 -8.16 -6.22
C THR A 23 2.99 -7.55 -7.15
N MET A 24 3.16 -8.18 -8.30
CA MET A 24 3.92 -7.62 -9.42
C MET A 24 3.33 -8.09 -10.76
N ASN A 25 3.45 -7.27 -11.79
CA ASN A 25 2.91 -7.50 -13.13
C ASN A 25 3.31 -8.87 -13.71
N PHE A 26 4.56 -9.27 -13.50
CA PHE A 26 5.08 -10.54 -14.01
C PHE A 26 4.24 -11.75 -13.58
N TRP A 27 3.70 -11.76 -12.36
CA TRP A 27 2.86 -12.86 -11.89
C TRP A 27 1.49 -12.88 -12.59
N MET A 28 1.00 -11.72 -12.98
CA MET A 28 -0.27 -11.59 -13.71
C MET A 28 -0.16 -12.13 -15.14
N GLU A 29 1.04 -12.09 -15.73
CA GLU A 29 1.27 -12.59 -17.08
C GLU A 29 1.42 -14.11 -17.14
N ILE A 30 2.09 -14.72 -16.15
CA ILE A 30 2.51 -16.13 -16.24
C ILE A 30 1.87 -17.04 -15.19
N MET A 31 1.26 -16.50 -14.13
CA MET A 31 0.77 -17.27 -12.96
C MET A 31 -0.56 -16.73 -12.44
N MET A 32 -1.47 -16.30 -13.30
CA MET A 32 -2.72 -15.61 -12.93
C MET A 32 -3.60 -16.45 -11.99
N ASP A 33 -3.72 -17.75 -12.20
CA ASP A 33 -4.58 -18.61 -11.38
C ASP A 33 -4.01 -18.80 -9.97
N ASP A 34 -2.70 -19.02 -9.86
CA ASP A 34 -2.01 -19.07 -8.55
C ASP A 34 -2.10 -17.72 -7.83
N LEU A 35 -2.00 -16.63 -8.58
CA LEU A 35 -2.14 -15.29 -8.02
C LEU A 35 -3.54 -15.07 -7.45
N LYS A 36 -4.59 -15.35 -8.22
CA LYS A 36 -6.00 -15.25 -7.77
C LYS A 36 -6.27 -16.14 -6.56
N HIS A 37 -5.75 -17.37 -6.58
CA HIS A 37 -5.83 -18.26 -5.42
C HIS A 37 -5.18 -17.64 -4.18
N THR A 38 -3.98 -17.07 -4.32
CA THR A 38 -3.27 -16.44 -3.19
C THR A 38 -4.01 -15.18 -2.71
N ILE A 39 -4.54 -14.37 -3.62
CA ILE A 39 -5.35 -13.17 -3.30
C ILE A 39 -6.57 -13.55 -2.44
N SER A 40 -7.19 -14.71 -2.70
CA SER A 40 -8.35 -15.17 -1.91
C SER A 40 -8.02 -15.52 -0.45
N LEU A 41 -6.74 -15.65 -0.10
CA LEU A 41 -6.27 -16.03 1.23
C LEU A 41 -5.86 -14.84 2.10
N VAL A 42 -5.77 -13.63 1.52
CA VAL A 42 -5.24 -12.44 2.20
C VAL A 42 -6.35 -11.48 2.63
N ASP A 43 -6.07 -10.64 3.61
CA ASP A 43 -7.00 -9.62 4.10
C ASP A 43 -6.79 -8.26 3.42
N VAL A 44 -5.53 -7.92 3.11
CA VAL A 44 -5.13 -6.67 2.43
C VAL A 44 -4.31 -7.01 1.21
N LEU A 45 -4.71 -6.47 0.07
CA LEU A 45 -3.95 -6.53 -1.17
C LEU A 45 -3.40 -5.15 -1.51
N LEU A 46 -2.09 -5.08 -1.79
CA LEU A 46 -1.43 -3.93 -2.37
C LEU A 46 -1.17 -4.21 -3.86
N VAL A 47 -1.49 -3.24 -4.70
CA VAL A 47 -1.21 -3.25 -6.15
C VAL A 47 -0.82 -1.85 -6.59
N ASN A 48 -0.11 -1.73 -7.70
CA ASN A 48 -0.04 -0.44 -8.38
C ASN A 48 -1.26 -0.25 -9.30
N ASP A 49 -1.43 0.94 -9.87
CA ASP A 49 -2.60 1.26 -10.69
C ASP A 49 -2.65 0.46 -12.02
N SER A 50 -1.50 0.13 -12.60
CA SER A 50 -1.44 -0.73 -13.79
C SER A 50 -1.80 -2.17 -13.46
N GLU A 51 -1.31 -2.69 -12.35
CA GLU A 51 -1.66 -4.01 -11.82
C GLU A 51 -3.14 -4.12 -11.50
N ALA A 52 -3.73 -3.07 -10.88
CA ALA A 52 -5.16 -3.04 -10.59
C ALA A 52 -6.00 -3.13 -11.87
N ARG A 53 -5.61 -2.41 -12.93
CA ARG A 53 -6.27 -2.48 -14.25
C ARG A 53 -6.10 -3.85 -14.91
N GLN A 54 -4.89 -4.39 -14.90
CA GLN A 54 -4.59 -5.69 -15.50
C GLN A 54 -5.35 -6.81 -14.79
N LEU A 55 -5.32 -6.85 -13.45
CA LEU A 55 -5.99 -7.88 -12.64
C LEU A 55 -7.52 -7.85 -12.80
N SER A 56 -8.09 -6.65 -12.90
CA SER A 56 -9.54 -6.47 -12.98
C SER A 56 -10.09 -6.44 -14.40
N GLY A 57 -9.28 -6.04 -15.39
CA GLY A 57 -9.74 -5.72 -16.74
C GLY A 57 -10.53 -4.41 -16.82
N GLU A 58 -10.48 -3.56 -15.79
CA GLU A 58 -11.21 -2.30 -15.69
C GLU A 58 -10.25 -1.10 -15.75
N TYR A 59 -10.56 -0.10 -16.57
CA TYR A 59 -9.75 1.12 -16.63
C TYR A 59 -9.93 2.02 -15.41
N SER A 60 -11.19 2.18 -14.95
CA SER A 60 -11.52 2.95 -13.74
C SER A 60 -11.02 2.24 -12.49
N LEU A 61 -10.20 2.92 -11.68
CA LEU A 61 -9.67 2.34 -10.44
C LEU A 61 -10.77 2.03 -9.41
N VAL A 62 -11.87 2.77 -9.40
CA VAL A 62 -13.03 2.48 -8.54
C VAL A 62 -13.72 1.18 -8.98
N LYS A 63 -13.90 0.96 -10.29
CA LYS A 63 -14.46 -0.29 -10.81
C LYS A 63 -13.48 -1.45 -10.60
N ALA A 64 -12.19 -1.21 -10.85
CA ALA A 64 -11.13 -2.18 -10.60
C ALA A 64 -11.15 -2.63 -9.13
N ALA A 65 -11.21 -1.69 -8.19
CA ALA A 65 -11.25 -1.99 -6.77
C ALA A 65 -12.46 -2.87 -6.39
N LYS A 66 -13.67 -2.50 -6.84
CA LYS A 66 -14.86 -3.29 -6.59
C LYS A 66 -14.71 -4.73 -7.09
N LYS A 67 -14.14 -4.92 -8.29
CA LYS A 67 -13.95 -6.25 -8.87
C LYS A 67 -12.88 -7.05 -8.15
N ILE A 68 -11.74 -6.42 -7.80
CA ILE A 68 -10.65 -7.09 -7.08
C ILE A 68 -11.11 -7.52 -5.68
N MET A 69 -11.87 -6.68 -4.97
CA MET A 69 -12.38 -7.03 -3.64
C MET A 69 -13.31 -8.24 -3.66
N THR A 70 -13.98 -8.55 -4.77
CA THR A 70 -14.75 -9.81 -4.90
C THR A 70 -13.88 -11.06 -4.97
N MET A 71 -12.55 -10.92 -5.16
CA MET A 71 -11.61 -12.04 -5.20
C MET A 71 -11.15 -12.50 -3.81
N GLY A 72 -11.47 -11.74 -2.74
CA GLY A 72 -11.21 -12.15 -1.35
C GLY A 72 -10.73 -11.08 -0.38
N PRO A 73 -9.86 -10.12 -0.77
CA PRO A 73 -9.34 -9.16 0.18
C PRO A 73 -10.42 -8.22 0.71
N LYS A 74 -10.35 -7.91 2.01
CA LYS A 74 -11.27 -6.95 2.68
C LYS A 74 -10.85 -5.51 2.42
N TYR A 75 -9.54 -5.30 2.21
CA TYR A 75 -8.94 -4.00 1.97
C TYR A 75 -8.08 -4.07 0.71
N LEU A 76 -8.20 -3.07 -0.13
CA LEU A 76 -7.37 -2.91 -1.32
C LEU A 76 -6.65 -1.57 -1.25
N ILE A 77 -5.32 -1.58 -1.43
CA ILE A 77 -4.51 -0.39 -1.56
C ILE A 77 -4.01 -0.32 -3.00
N ILE A 78 -4.34 0.77 -3.71
CA ILE A 78 -3.85 1.04 -5.07
C ILE A 78 -2.81 2.14 -4.98
N LYS A 79 -1.54 1.79 -5.16
CA LYS A 79 -0.39 2.70 -5.21
C LYS A 79 -0.34 3.37 -6.59
N LYS A 80 -0.14 4.69 -6.64
CA LYS A 80 -0.14 5.48 -7.87
C LYS A 80 1.14 6.29 -8.05
N GLY A 81 2.26 5.82 -7.48
CA GLY A 81 3.53 6.50 -7.52
C GLY A 81 3.44 7.92 -6.96
N GLU A 82 3.89 8.91 -7.73
CA GLU A 82 3.85 10.33 -7.38
C GLU A 82 2.44 10.91 -7.19
N HIS A 83 1.40 10.18 -7.58
CA HIS A 83 0.01 10.57 -7.42
C HIS A 83 -0.63 9.98 -6.15
N GLY A 84 0.15 9.42 -5.23
CA GLY A 84 -0.31 8.92 -3.94
C GLY A 84 -0.91 7.51 -3.96
N ALA A 85 -1.85 7.23 -3.06
CA ALA A 85 -2.47 5.93 -2.90
C ALA A 85 -3.96 6.04 -2.56
N LEU A 86 -4.72 5.03 -3.00
CA LEU A 86 -6.14 4.87 -2.66
C LEU A 86 -6.31 3.64 -1.77
N LEU A 87 -7.03 3.78 -0.67
CA LEU A 87 -7.49 2.68 0.17
C LEU A 87 -8.98 2.48 -0.05
N PHE A 88 -9.36 1.24 -0.32
CA PHE A 88 -10.76 0.82 -0.45
C PHE A 88 -11.12 -0.21 0.61
N HIS A 89 -12.28 -0.03 1.24
CA HIS A 89 -12.91 -0.99 2.15
C HIS A 89 -14.42 -0.86 2.07
N LYS A 90 -15.13 -1.87 1.59
CA LYS A 90 -16.58 -1.80 1.36
C LYS A 90 -16.94 -0.57 0.50
N ASP A 91 -17.74 0.35 1.05
CA ASP A 91 -18.15 1.60 0.40
C ASP A 91 -17.25 2.79 0.79
N GLU A 92 -16.24 2.57 1.63
CA GLU A 92 -15.31 3.60 2.09
C GLU A 92 -14.10 3.70 1.17
N VAL A 93 -13.71 4.93 0.88
CA VAL A 93 -12.51 5.24 0.09
C VAL A 93 -11.71 6.32 0.82
N PHE A 94 -10.42 6.11 0.95
CA PHE A 94 -9.49 7.13 1.44
C PHE A 94 -8.40 7.37 0.41
N PHE A 95 -8.08 8.63 0.18
CA PHE A 95 -6.96 9.05 -0.67
C PHE A 95 -5.84 9.64 0.18
N ALA A 96 -4.64 9.08 0.06
CA ALA A 96 -3.41 9.65 0.58
C ALA A 96 -2.62 10.27 -0.57
N PRO A 97 -2.21 11.55 -0.49
CA PRO A 97 -1.31 12.13 -1.49
C PRO A 97 0.06 11.47 -1.43
N ALA A 98 0.87 11.60 -2.47
CA ALA A 98 2.32 11.50 -2.35
C ALA A 98 2.90 12.83 -1.86
N LEU A 99 4.06 12.79 -1.21
CA LEU A 99 4.78 14.02 -0.90
C LEU A 99 5.48 14.51 -2.18
N PRO A 100 5.25 15.76 -2.61
CA PRO A 100 5.99 16.34 -3.72
C PRO A 100 7.47 16.48 -3.36
N LEU A 101 8.33 15.81 -4.11
CA LEU A 101 9.78 15.88 -3.96
C LEU A 101 10.37 16.58 -5.19
N GLU A 102 11.36 17.44 -4.98
CA GLU A 102 12.05 18.09 -6.09
C GLU A 102 12.85 17.08 -6.92
N GLU A 103 13.47 16.09 -6.24
CA GLU A 103 14.29 15.07 -6.88
C GLU A 103 13.87 13.67 -6.42
N VAL A 104 13.73 12.77 -7.37
CA VAL A 104 13.57 11.34 -7.16
C VAL A 104 14.80 10.66 -7.74
N PHE A 105 15.65 10.10 -6.90
CA PHE A 105 16.90 9.50 -7.31
C PHE A 105 16.72 8.09 -7.86
N ASP A 106 16.03 7.23 -7.09
CA ASP A 106 15.73 5.84 -7.50
C ASP A 106 14.40 5.37 -6.91
N PRO A 107 13.37 5.10 -7.74
CA PRO A 107 12.07 4.62 -7.26
C PRO A 107 12.07 3.14 -6.88
N THR A 108 13.16 2.40 -7.11
CA THR A 108 13.24 0.97 -6.82
C THR A 108 13.08 0.70 -5.33
N GLY A 109 12.18 -0.20 -4.97
CA GLY A 109 11.90 -0.56 -3.59
C GLY A 109 10.95 0.40 -2.85
N ALA A 110 10.47 1.47 -3.49
CA ALA A 110 9.49 2.38 -2.88
C ALA A 110 8.19 1.65 -2.50
N GLY A 111 7.72 0.74 -3.36
CA GLY A 111 6.54 -0.09 -3.09
C GLY A 111 6.73 -1.00 -1.88
N ASP A 112 7.86 -1.69 -1.79
CA ASP A 112 8.20 -2.56 -0.66
C ASP A 112 8.35 -1.76 0.64
N THR A 113 8.98 -0.58 0.55
CA THR A 113 9.14 0.35 1.68
C THR A 113 7.79 0.90 2.16
N PHE A 114 6.90 1.23 1.23
CA PHE A 114 5.51 1.59 1.55
C PHE A 114 4.82 0.46 2.31
N ALA A 115 4.86 -0.76 1.79
CA ALA A 115 4.26 -1.93 2.43
C ALA A 115 4.86 -2.19 3.82
N GLY A 116 6.19 -2.05 3.96
CA GLY A 116 6.90 -2.16 5.24
C GLY A 116 6.42 -1.14 6.26
N GLY A 117 6.34 0.14 5.89
CA GLY A 117 5.84 1.21 6.76
C GLY A 117 4.38 1.04 7.16
N PHE A 118 3.53 0.65 6.21
CA PHE A 118 2.12 0.33 6.45
C PHE A 118 1.96 -0.80 7.48
N VAL A 119 2.62 -1.94 7.26
CA VAL A 119 2.53 -3.10 8.17
C VAL A 119 3.13 -2.80 9.53
N ALA A 120 4.26 -2.09 9.59
CA ALA A 120 4.92 -1.71 10.84
C ALA A 120 4.00 -0.85 11.73
N HIS A 121 3.25 0.09 11.14
CA HIS A 121 2.27 0.88 11.89
C HIS A 121 1.18 0.01 12.51
N LEU A 122 0.56 -0.87 11.71
CA LEU A 122 -0.50 -1.76 12.19
C LEU A 122 0.00 -2.74 13.25
N ALA A 123 1.21 -3.29 13.08
CA ALA A 123 1.83 -4.18 14.05
C ALA A 123 2.08 -3.48 15.40
N ARG A 124 2.51 -2.21 15.37
CA ARG A 124 2.77 -1.40 16.57
C ARG A 124 1.48 -1.02 17.29
N THR A 125 0.47 -0.57 16.57
CA THR A 125 -0.81 -0.10 17.14
C THR A 125 -1.73 -1.27 17.52
N LYS A 126 -1.58 -2.42 16.87
CA LYS A 126 -2.46 -3.61 17.00
C LYS A 126 -3.92 -3.31 16.67
N ASP A 127 -4.19 -2.21 16.02
CA ASP A 127 -5.50 -1.75 15.55
C ASP A 127 -5.58 -1.86 14.02
N ILE A 128 -6.61 -2.58 13.55
CA ILE A 128 -6.88 -2.81 12.13
C ILE A 128 -8.14 -2.08 11.65
N SER A 129 -8.61 -1.08 12.41
CA SER A 129 -9.72 -0.22 11.98
C SER A 129 -9.37 0.57 10.72
N PHE A 130 -10.40 0.96 9.97
CA PHE A 130 -10.21 1.75 8.75
C PHE A 130 -9.51 3.08 9.04
N GLU A 131 -9.84 3.73 10.16
CA GLU A 131 -9.17 4.97 10.58
C GLU A 131 -7.67 4.78 10.84
N ASN A 132 -7.30 3.69 11.53
CA ASN A 132 -5.88 3.41 11.77
C ASN A 132 -5.16 2.98 10.47
N MET A 133 -5.86 2.36 9.52
CA MET A 133 -5.28 2.06 8.20
C MET A 133 -4.98 3.32 7.38
N LYS A 134 -5.77 4.40 7.51
CA LYS A 134 -5.44 5.71 6.91
C LYS A 134 -4.10 6.22 7.43
N SER A 135 -3.90 6.17 8.74
CA SER A 135 -2.62 6.54 9.38
C SER A 135 -1.46 5.66 8.92
N ALA A 136 -1.71 4.34 8.78
CA ALA A 136 -0.73 3.39 8.28
C ALA A 136 -0.30 3.70 6.84
N ILE A 137 -1.24 4.11 5.97
CA ILE A 137 -0.93 4.52 4.58
C ILE A 137 -0.08 5.78 4.55
N ILE A 138 -0.39 6.79 5.38
CA ILE A 138 0.44 8.00 5.47
C ILE A 138 1.86 7.64 5.93
N LEU A 139 2.01 6.76 6.93
CA LEU A 139 3.34 6.32 7.34
C LEU A 139 4.06 5.52 6.24
N GLY A 140 3.36 4.64 5.53
CA GLY A 140 3.88 3.93 4.36
C GLY A 140 4.36 4.89 3.28
N SER A 141 3.55 5.91 2.95
CA SER A 141 3.90 6.96 1.98
C SER A 141 5.12 7.78 2.44
N ALA A 142 5.20 8.12 3.72
CA ALA A 142 6.35 8.83 4.29
C ALA A 142 7.63 8.00 4.18
N MET A 143 7.58 6.70 4.51
CA MET A 143 8.72 5.80 4.38
C MET A 143 9.14 5.62 2.91
N ALA A 144 8.20 5.46 2.00
CA ALA A 144 8.47 5.38 0.56
C ALA A 144 9.11 6.67 0.02
N SER A 145 8.71 7.84 0.52
CA SER A 145 9.29 9.13 0.12
C SER A 145 10.77 9.25 0.53
N PHE A 146 11.19 8.66 1.63
CA PHE A 146 12.62 8.58 1.99
C PHE A 146 13.37 7.58 1.09
N CYS A 147 12.75 6.45 0.75
CA CYS A 147 13.39 5.43 -0.09
C CYS A 147 13.88 6.01 -1.42
N VAL A 148 13.08 6.88 -2.05
CA VAL A 148 13.38 7.41 -3.38
C VAL A 148 14.43 8.53 -3.40
N GLU A 149 14.85 9.05 -2.22
CA GLU A 149 15.86 10.13 -2.11
C GLU A 149 17.29 9.67 -2.37
N LYS A 150 17.56 8.36 -2.26
CA LYS A 150 18.90 7.76 -2.50
C LYS A 150 18.77 6.38 -3.14
N PHE A 151 19.89 5.84 -3.58
CA PHE A 151 19.94 4.50 -4.16
C PHE A 151 19.66 3.40 -3.11
N GLY A 152 18.76 2.48 -3.44
CA GLY A 152 18.43 1.33 -2.61
C GLY A 152 17.94 1.71 -1.20
N THR A 153 18.58 1.17 -0.16
CA THR A 153 18.19 1.41 1.24
C THR A 153 19.03 2.47 1.96
N GLN A 154 19.91 3.18 1.26
CA GLN A 154 20.86 4.10 1.87
C GLN A 154 20.17 5.15 2.75
N ARG A 155 19.15 5.82 2.21
CA ARG A 155 18.44 6.85 2.98
C ARG A 155 17.73 6.28 4.21
N LEU A 156 17.17 5.08 4.09
CA LEU A 156 16.44 4.42 5.18
C LEU A 156 17.33 4.08 6.39
N THR A 157 18.63 3.88 6.19
CA THR A 157 19.59 3.64 7.27
C THR A 157 20.08 4.90 7.97
N GLU A 158 19.85 6.07 7.38
CA GLU A 158 20.28 7.36 7.91
C GLU A 158 19.19 8.08 8.72
N ILE A 159 17.90 7.78 8.45
CA ILE A 159 16.78 8.45 9.11
C ILE A 159 16.56 7.95 10.53
N ASN A 160 16.05 8.84 11.36
CA ASN A 160 15.65 8.56 12.72
C ASN A 160 14.16 8.85 12.95
N VAL A 161 13.66 8.60 14.16
CA VAL A 161 12.23 8.77 14.50
C VAL A 161 11.75 10.21 14.34
N ASN A 162 12.61 11.22 14.56
CA ASN A 162 12.21 12.61 14.41
C ASN A 162 12.04 12.98 12.93
N ASP A 163 12.95 12.50 12.06
CA ASP A 163 12.81 12.67 10.60
C ASP A 163 11.47 12.10 10.10
N ILE A 164 11.09 10.93 10.61
CA ILE A 164 9.81 10.29 10.25
C ILE A 164 8.63 11.14 10.73
N LYS A 165 8.67 11.67 11.96
CA LYS A 165 7.61 12.54 12.48
C LYS A 165 7.45 13.83 11.67
N GLU A 166 8.55 14.48 11.35
CA GLU A 166 8.57 15.70 10.52
C GLU A 166 8.00 15.41 9.12
N ARG A 167 8.40 14.28 8.53
CA ARG A 167 7.88 13.84 7.23
C ARG A 167 6.37 13.57 7.27
N VAL A 168 5.87 12.89 8.30
CA VAL A 168 4.43 12.68 8.49
C VAL A 168 3.71 14.01 8.69
N GLN A 169 4.29 14.95 9.43
CA GLN A 169 3.71 16.30 9.61
C GLN A 169 3.62 17.05 8.28
N SER A 170 4.59 16.89 7.38
CA SER A 170 4.53 17.48 6.03
C SER A 170 3.33 16.95 5.23
N PHE A 171 2.97 15.67 5.36
CA PHE A 171 1.74 15.13 4.74
C PHE A 171 0.47 15.77 5.30
N VAL A 172 0.42 16.00 6.62
CA VAL A 172 -0.73 16.67 7.26
C VAL A 172 -0.86 18.09 6.73
N GLN A 173 0.25 18.83 6.66
CA GLN A 173 0.26 20.21 6.15
C GLN A 173 -0.13 20.28 4.67
N LEU A 174 0.28 19.30 3.86
CA LEU A 174 0.00 19.26 2.44
C LEU A 174 -1.49 19.24 2.10
N VAL A 175 -2.31 18.64 2.96
CA VAL A 175 -3.76 18.46 2.72
C VAL A 175 -4.64 19.27 3.66
N ASN A 176 -4.04 20.05 4.55
CA ASN A 176 -4.79 20.88 5.49
C ASN A 176 -5.25 22.17 4.81
N PHE A 177 -6.54 22.44 4.83
CA PHE A 177 -7.13 23.70 4.33
C PHE A 177 -8.42 24.01 5.07
N ASP A 178 -8.71 25.30 5.20
CA ASP A 178 -9.99 25.79 5.72
C ASP A 178 -10.89 26.22 4.56
N ILE A 179 -12.20 25.96 4.67
CA ILE A 179 -13.19 26.40 3.69
C ILE A 179 -14.41 26.97 4.42
N GLU A 180 -14.78 28.21 4.08
CA GLU A 180 -16.05 28.80 4.47
C GLU A 180 -17.06 28.61 3.33
N LEU A 181 -18.15 27.89 3.65
CA LEU A 181 -19.27 27.76 2.72
C LEU A 181 -20.18 28.98 2.87
N VAL A 182 -20.29 29.78 1.79
CA VAL A 182 -21.15 30.96 1.72
C VAL A 182 -22.53 30.56 1.25
#